data_a53be9460f866f7e5e12d48e72cdc8ce
#
_entry.id   a53be9460f866f7e5e12d48e72cdc8ce
#
_cell.length_a   1.000
_cell.length_b   1.000
_cell.length_c   1.000
_cell.angle_alpha   90.00
_cell.angle_beta   90.00
_cell.angle_gamma   90.00
#
_symmetry.space_group_name_H-M   'P 1'
#
loop_
_entity.id
_entity.type
_entity.pdbx_description
1 polymer ?
#
loop_
_entity_poly.entity_id
_entity_poly.type
_entity_poly.pdbx_seq_one_letter_code
_entity_poly.pdbx_strand_id
1 'polypeptide(L)'
;MVIVWGTTNAGKVEEVPGGMFHVITQFGHVYYIPLIPTGSFVVFEKTADGGFRGAPIPMSFKSILAGWVRGGSIVAILASVVAVPIMLSDARNAPSAWIPVLIGISAIAALILSYKLKFFTEASYERAKELAQHAGLSDMGLIMLEVSYGRMTAEQADAELARREQQAAAQSAQAPIAAQLAD
;
A
#
# COMPACT_ATOMS: atom_id res chain seq x y z
N MET A 1 29.64 -6.29 17.44
CA MET A 1 28.74 -5.48 16.58
C MET A 1 27.52 -6.33 16.29
N VAL A 2 26.32 -5.88 16.66
CA VAL A 2 25.07 -6.64 16.40
C VAL A 2 24.48 -6.07 15.12
N ILE A 3 24.29 -6.95 14.11
CA ILE A 3 23.60 -6.58 12.87
C ILE A 3 22.11 -6.91 13.05
N VAL A 4 21.26 -5.90 13.00
CA VAL A 4 19.80 -6.06 13.05
C VAL A 4 19.31 -6.23 11.61
N TRP A 5 18.78 -7.41 11.29
CA TRP A 5 18.20 -7.73 9.99
C TRP A 5 16.83 -8.40 10.19
N GLY A 6 15.98 -8.28 9.19
CA GLY A 6 14.64 -8.84 9.26
C GLY A 6 13.78 -8.39 8.08
N THR A 7 12.48 -8.51 8.24
CA THR A 7 11.50 -7.99 7.28
C THR A 7 10.68 -6.87 7.89
N THR A 8 10.39 -5.83 7.11
CA THR A 8 9.53 -4.71 7.52
C THR A 8 8.52 -4.40 6.43
N ASN A 9 7.36 -3.92 6.84
CA ASN A 9 6.31 -3.48 5.93
C ASN A 9 6.47 -1.97 5.69
N ALA A 10 6.69 -1.60 4.44
CA ALA A 10 6.86 -0.20 4.05
C ALA A 10 6.10 0.11 2.75
N GLY A 11 6.10 1.38 2.35
CA GLY A 11 5.55 1.79 1.07
C GLY A 11 4.02 1.70 1.00
N LYS A 12 3.28 2.06 2.08
CA LYS A 12 1.81 2.20 2.03
C LYS A 12 1.43 3.14 0.89
N VAL A 13 0.70 2.62 -0.10
CA VAL A 13 0.23 3.34 -1.29
C VAL A 13 -1.15 2.83 -1.71
N GLU A 14 -1.73 3.47 -2.74
CA GLU A 14 -2.95 2.99 -3.39
C GLU A 14 -4.09 2.72 -2.39
N GLU A 15 -4.32 3.68 -1.49
CA GLU A 15 -5.44 3.60 -0.54
C GLU A 15 -6.76 3.84 -1.26
N VAL A 16 -7.71 2.94 -1.04
CA VAL A 16 -9.08 3.07 -1.56
C VAL A 16 -9.86 4.05 -0.70
N PRO A 17 -10.68 4.94 -1.29
CA PRO A 17 -11.59 5.80 -0.54
C PRO A 17 -12.41 5.00 0.47
N GLY A 18 -12.58 5.54 1.68
CA GLY A 18 -13.24 4.83 2.78
C GLY A 18 -12.34 3.83 3.52
N GLY A 19 -11.07 3.68 3.13
CA GLY A 19 -10.09 2.87 3.85
C GLY A 19 -10.31 1.36 3.73
N MET A 20 -11.04 0.89 2.70
CA MET A 20 -11.35 -0.54 2.52
C MET A 20 -10.09 -1.41 2.46
N PHE A 21 -9.08 -0.94 1.73
CA PHE A 21 -7.76 -1.58 1.67
C PHE A 21 -6.70 -0.61 1.14
N HIS A 22 -5.46 -1.03 1.26
CA HIS A 22 -4.31 -0.34 0.70
C HIS A 22 -3.21 -1.34 0.33
N VAL A 23 -2.25 -0.91 -0.49
CA VAL A 23 -1.10 -1.75 -0.87
C VAL A 23 0.10 -1.43 0.00
N ILE A 24 0.81 -2.47 0.43
CA ILE A 24 2.11 -2.38 1.08
C ILE A 24 3.10 -3.30 0.38
N THR A 25 4.39 -3.00 0.53
CA THR A 25 5.47 -3.92 0.17
C THR A 25 6.24 -4.31 1.42
N GLN A 26 6.52 -5.60 1.55
CA GLN A 26 7.42 -6.13 2.53
C GLN A 26 8.86 -6.03 2.01
N PHE A 27 9.75 -5.52 2.84
CA PHE A 27 11.16 -5.36 2.52
C PHE A 27 12.02 -6.16 3.49
N GLY A 28 13.05 -6.81 2.95
CA GLY A 28 14.21 -7.17 3.73
C GLY A 28 14.94 -5.90 4.14
N HIS A 29 15.24 -5.75 5.41
CA HIS A 29 15.91 -4.56 5.95
C HIS A 29 17.19 -4.92 6.71
N VAL A 30 18.12 -3.97 6.70
CA VAL A 30 19.27 -3.92 7.60
C VAL A 30 19.18 -2.60 8.36
N TYR A 31 19.21 -2.67 9.69
CA TYR A 31 18.99 -1.50 10.57
C TYR A 31 17.73 -0.70 10.23
N TYR A 32 16.60 -1.41 9.94
CA TYR A 32 15.31 -0.85 9.57
C TYR A 32 15.28 -0.06 8.23
N ILE A 33 16.38 -0.03 7.47
CA ILE A 33 16.42 0.56 6.13
C ILE A 33 15.87 -0.46 5.14
N PRO A 34 14.75 -0.17 4.43
CA PRO A 34 14.16 -1.08 3.46
C PRO A 34 15.06 -1.19 2.23
N LEU A 35 15.68 -2.34 2.02
CA LEU A 35 16.64 -2.56 0.93
C LEU A 35 16.03 -3.38 -0.21
N ILE A 36 15.56 -4.58 0.09
CA ILE A 36 15.15 -5.57 -0.92
C ILE A 36 13.65 -5.83 -0.79
N PRO A 37 12.83 -5.52 -1.81
CA PRO A 37 11.43 -5.88 -1.79
C PRO A 37 11.28 -7.40 -1.88
N THR A 38 10.53 -8.00 -0.97
CA THR A 38 10.30 -9.44 -0.88
C THR A 38 8.92 -9.86 -1.34
N GLY A 39 7.92 -8.96 -1.28
CA GLY A 39 6.56 -9.21 -1.75
C GLY A 39 5.66 -7.99 -1.56
N SER A 40 4.58 -7.91 -2.32
CA SER A 40 3.55 -6.87 -2.17
C SER A 40 2.23 -7.51 -1.75
N PHE A 41 1.46 -6.79 -0.95
CA PHE A 41 0.20 -7.27 -0.36
C PHE A 41 -0.86 -6.19 -0.42
N VAL A 42 -2.10 -6.60 -0.70
CA VAL A 42 -3.29 -5.81 -0.41
C VAL A 42 -3.64 -6.07 1.05
N VAL A 43 -3.73 -5.02 1.85
CA VAL A 43 -4.05 -5.09 3.27
C VAL A 43 -5.44 -4.55 3.52
N PHE A 44 -6.30 -5.38 4.10
CA PHE A 44 -7.68 -5.02 4.47
C PHE A 44 -7.75 -4.50 5.90
N GLU A 45 -7.02 -5.14 6.81
CA GLU A 45 -7.08 -4.84 8.24
C GLU A 45 -5.71 -5.03 8.88
N LYS A 46 -5.39 -4.17 9.85
CA LYS A 46 -4.24 -4.37 10.74
C LYS A 46 -4.69 -5.10 11.98
N THR A 47 -3.97 -6.14 12.35
CA THR A 47 -4.23 -6.89 13.57
C THR A 47 -3.57 -6.22 14.77
N ALA A 48 -4.13 -6.44 15.97
CA ALA A 48 -3.66 -5.80 17.20
C ALA A 48 -2.23 -6.17 17.61
N ASP A 49 -1.74 -7.30 17.11
CA ASP A 49 -0.37 -7.83 17.32
C ASP A 49 0.66 -7.23 16.35
N GLY A 50 0.26 -6.24 15.55
CA GLY A 50 1.13 -5.59 14.55
C GLY A 50 1.22 -6.33 13.20
N GLY A 51 0.49 -7.44 13.03
CA GLY A 51 0.31 -8.13 11.77
C GLY A 51 -0.70 -7.43 10.86
N PHE A 52 -1.07 -8.08 9.77
CA PHE A 52 -2.13 -7.62 8.86
C PHE A 52 -2.87 -8.80 8.24
N ARG A 53 -4.14 -8.57 7.93
CA ARG A 53 -4.94 -9.44 7.07
C ARG A 53 -4.88 -8.91 5.66
N GLY A 54 -4.41 -9.71 4.72
CA GLY A 54 -4.26 -9.29 3.34
C GLY A 54 -3.98 -10.45 2.40
N ALA A 55 -4.02 -10.17 1.11
CA ALA A 55 -3.72 -11.12 0.05
C ALA A 55 -2.43 -10.72 -0.68
N PRO A 56 -1.58 -11.70 -1.05
CA PRO A 56 -0.41 -11.44 -1.87
C PRO A 56 -0.83 -10.99 -3.27
N ILE A 57 -0.11 -10.03 -3.82
CA ILE A 57 -0.30 -9.51 -5.18
C ILE A 57 1.04 -9.46 -5.91
N PRO A 58 1.04 -9.37 -7.25
CA PRO A 58 2.26 -9.06 -8.01
C PRO A 58 2.95 -7.81 -7.46
N MET A 59 4.28 -7.77 -7.56
CA MET A 59 5.06 -6.66 -7.01
C MET A 59 4.55 -5.30 -7.50
N SER A 60 4.21 -4.42 -6.54
CA SER A 60 3.76 -3.06 -6.81
C SER A 60 4.96 -2.12 -6.88
N PHE A 61 5.33 -1.68 -8.09
CA PHE A 61 6.43 -0.73 -8.29
C PHE A 61 6.20 0.60 -7.53
N LYS A 62 4.96 1.09 -7.47
CA LYS A 62 4.61 2.29 -6.70
C LYS A 62 4.92 2.13 -5.21
N SER A 63 4.57 0.97 -4.63
CA SER A 63 4.82 0.68 -3.22
C SER A 63 6.31 0.53 -2.93
N ILE A 64 7.06 -0.10 -3.84
CA ILE A 64 8.52 -0.23 -3.75
C ILE A 64 9.17 1.16 -3.79
N LEU A 65 8.82 1.98 -4.78
CA LEU A 65 9.34 3.33 -4.92
C LEU A 65 9.01 4.20 -3.69
N ALA A 66 7.78 4.14 -3.20
CA ALA A 66 7.39 4.85 -1.98
C ALA A 66 8.21 4.41 -0.76
N GLY A 67 8.46 3.11 -0.61
CA GLY A 67 9.31 2.55 0.44
C GLY A 67 10.74 3.08 0.37
N TRP A 68 11.34 3.06 -0.81
CA TRP A 68 12.70 3.57 -1.03
C TRP A 68 12.82 5.08 -0.87
N VAL A 69 11.86 5.86 -1.40
CA VAL A 69 11.84 7.31 -1.23
C VAL A 69 11.72 7.68 0.24
N ARG A 70 10.82 7.05 0.99
CA ARG A 70 10.64 7.32 2.42
C ARG A 70 11.85 6.88 3.24
N GLY A 71 12.31 5.64 3.04
CA GLY A 71 13.49 5.11 3.74
C GLY A 71 14.76 5.89 3.39
N GLY A 72 15.02 6.13 2.12
CA GLY A 72 16.17 6.90 1.64
C GLY A 72 16.16 8.35 2.12
N SER A 73 15.00 9.00 2.15
CA SER A 73 14.86 10.36 2.69
C SER A 73 15.23 10.42 4.17
N ILE A 74 14.80 9.45 4.98
CA ILE A 74 15.16 9.40 6.41
C ILE A 74 16.67 9.26 6.56
N VAL A 75 17.30 8.35 5.82
CA VAL A 75 18.77 8.16 5.85
C VAL A 75 19.51 9.43 5.41
N ALA A 76 19.05 10.07 4.33
CA ALA A 76 19.66 11.31 3.83
C ALA A 76 19.54 12.48 4.83
N ILE A 77 18.40 12.60 5.52
CA ILE A 77 18.22 13.60 6.59
C ILE A 77 19.20 13.35 7.73
N LEU A 78 19.27 12.11 8.23
CA LEU A 78 20.18 11.76 9.32
C LEU A 78 21.64 11.97 8.93
N ALA A 79 22.04 11.55 7.73
CA ALA A 79 23.38 11.78 7.21
C ALA A 79 23.69 13.28 7.10
N SER A 80 22.74 14.10 6.68
CA SER A 80 22.91 15.56 6.59
C SER A 80 23.10 16.20 7.95
N VAL A 81 22.31 15.78 8.95
CA VAL A 81 22.43 16.27 10.34
C VAL A 81 23.82 15.98 10.93
N VAL A 82 24.40 14.83 10.60
CA VAL A 82 25.74 14.46 11.05
C VAL A 82 26.83 15.16 10.24
N ALA A 83 26.67 15.24 8.92
CA ALA A 83 27.68 15.78 8.01
C ALA A 83 27.91 17.31 8.18
N VAL A 84 26.84 18.08 8.40
CA VAL A 84 26.93 19.55 8.52
C VAL A 84 27.90 20.00 9.63
N PRO A 85 27.76 19.59 10.90
CA PRO A 85 28.69 20.02 11.95
C PRO A 85 30.11 19.51 11.72
N ILE A 86 30.29 18.31 11.17
CA ILE A 86 31.61 17.78 10.84
C ILE A 86 32.31 18.68 9.80
N MET A 87 31.59 19.03 8.72
CA MET A 87 32.17 19.89 7.67
C MET A 87 32.44 21.31 8.16
N LEU A 88 31.60 21.86 9.04
CA LEU A 88 31.81 23.19 9.61
C LEU A 88 32.98 23.24 10.58
N SER A 89 33.34 22.13 11.24
CA SER A 89 34.49 22.06 12.16
C SER A 89 35.86 22.03 11.45
N ASP A 90 35.88 21.69 10.14
CA ASP A 90 37.07 21.68 9.31
C ASP A 90 37.06 22.88 8.35
N ALA A 91 37.98 23.83 8.53
CA ALA A 91 38.07 25.03 7.68
C ALA A 91 38.22 24.75 6.19
N ARG A 92 38.74 23.56 5.81
CA ARG A 92 38.89 23.16 4.40
C ARG A 92 37.51 22.75 3.78
N ASN A 93 36.66 22.16 4.59
CA ASN A 93 35.37 21.63 4.15
C ASN A 93 34.19 22.58 4.41
N ALA A 94 34.39 23.58 5.30
CA ALA A 94 33.36 24.56 5.66
C ALA A 94 32.70 25.25 4.45
N PRO A 95 33.42 25.63 3.37
CA PRO A 95 32.82 26.25 2.19
C PRO A 95 31.83 25.32 1.45
N SER A 96 31.92 24.00 1.65
CA SER A 96 31.04 22.99 1.00
C SER A 96 29.93 22.48 1.92
N ALA A 97 29.82 22.98 3.15
CA ALA A 97 28.81 22.54 4.13
C ALA A 97 27.35 22.79 3.67
N TRP A 98 27.14 23.65 2.67
CA TRP A 98 25.82 23.86 2.04
C TRP A 98 25.32 22.63 1.27
N ILE A 99 26.22 21.72 0.82
CA ILE A 99 25.84 20.52 0.05
C ILE A 99 24.97 19.58 0.90
N PRO A 100 25.42 19.11 2.09
CA PRO A 100 24.56 18.26 2.94
C PRO A 100 23.30 19.01 3.40
N VAL A 101 23.33 20.34 3.57
CA VAL A 101 22.12 21.12 3.88
C VAL A 101 21.08 21.00 2.75
N LEU A 102 21.48 21.17 1.49
CA LEU A 102 20.59 21.01 0.35
C LEU A 102 20.06 19.58 0.21
N ILE A 103 20.93 18.59 0.46
CA ILE A 103 20.51 17.18 0.46
C ILE A 103 19.44 16.96 1.52
N GLY A 104 19.64 17.46 2.73
CA GLY A 104 18.68 17.33 3.82
C GLY A 104 17.33 18.01 3.50
N ILE A 105 17.34 19.24 2.99
CA ILE A 105 16.13 19.96 2.58
C ILE A 105 15.39 19.21 1.45
N SER A 106 16.14 18.75 0.44
CA SER A 106 15.55 17.98 -0.66
C SER A 106 14.94 16.66 -0.19
N ALA A 107 15.59 15.98 0.76
CA ALA A 107 15.08 14.75 1.35
C ALA A 107 13.81 14.99 2.18
N ILE A 108 13.75 16.09 2.95
CA ILE A 108 12.51 16.47 3.66
C ILE A 108 11.38 16.74 2.66
N ALA A 109 11.65 17.51 1.60
CA ALA A 109 10.66 17.77 0.55
C ALA A 109 10.16 16.47 -0.11
N ALA A 110 11.08 15.57 -0.49
CA ALA A 110 10.74 14.28 -1.07
C ALA A 110 9.90 13.41 -0.12
N LEU A 111 10.23 13.40 1.17
CA LEU A 111 9.48 12.69 2.20
C LEU A 111 8.04 13.23 2.30
N ILE A 112 7.88 14.54 2.41
CA ILE A 112 6.56 15.19 2.48
C ILE A 112 5.74 14.90 1.21
N LEU A 113 6.36 15.07 0.03
CA LEU A 113 5.70 14.83 -1.25
C LEU A 113 5.26 13.36 -1.38
N SER A 114 6.04 12.41 -0.90
CA SER A 114 5.68 10.98 -0.94
C SER A 114 4.41 10.63 -0.17
N TYR A 115 4.00 11.47 0.78
CA TYR A 115 2.74 11.33 1.54
C TYR A 115 1.61 12.22 1.03
N LYS A 116 1.92 13.23 0.21
CA LYS A 116 0.92 14.20 -0.28
C LYS A 116 0.50 13.95 -1.73
N LEU A 117 1.38 13.38 -2.55
CA LEU A 117 1.07 13.14 -3.95
C LEU A 117 0.02 12.03 -4.08
N LYS A 118 -1.10 12.35 -4.73
CA LYS A 118 -2.17 11.40 -5.05
C LYS A 118 -1.68 10.19 -5.82
N PHE A 119 -0.62 10.35 -6.61
CA PHE A 119 0.05 9.26 -7.31
C PHE A 119 0.44 8.12 -6.37
N PHE A 120 0.93 8.43 -5.16
CA PHE A 120 1.30 7.44 -4.17
C PHE A 120 0.15 7.05 -3.24
N THR A 121 -0.73 8.01 -2.92
CA THR A 121 -1.70 7.84 -1.83
C THR A 121 -3.01 7.22 -2.29
N GLU A 122 -3.48 7.54 -3.49
CA GLU A 122 -4.79 7.12 -3.96
C GLU A 122 -4.68 6.07 -5.07
N ALA A 123 -5.53 5.04 -5.01
CA ALA A 123 -5.76 4.12 -6.11
C ALA A 123 -6.75 4.74 -7.11
N SER A 124 -6.52 4.57 -8.42
CA SER A 124 -7.59 4.77 -9.39
C SER A 124 -8.63 3.65 -9.27
N TYR A 125 -9.87 3.91 -9.65
CA TYR A 125 -10.93 2.88 -9.60
C TYR A 125 -10.55 1.60 -10.33
N GLU A 126 -10.01 1.72 -11.55
CA GLU A 126 -9.62 0.53 -12.34
C GLU A 126 -8.54 -0.28 -11.64
N ARG A 127 -7.55 0.41 -11.06
CA ARG A 127 -6.49 -0.25 -10.29
C ARG A 127 -7.02 -0.87 -9.00
N ALA A 128 -7.92 -0.20 -8.30
CA ALA A 128 -8.55 -0.73 -7.10
C ALA A 128 -9.40 -1.98 -7.41
N LYS A 129 -10.12 -1.98 -8.53
CA LYS A 129 -10.90 -3.13 -9.01
C LYS A 129 -10.00 -4.32 -9.35
N GLU A 130 -8.92 -4.09 -10.08
CA GLU A 130 -7.92 -5.12 -10.39
C GLU A 130 -7.32 -5.73 -9.11
N LEU A 131 -6.91 -4.90 -8.15
CA LEU A 131 -6.38 -5.33 -6.87
C LEU A 131 -7.41 -6.13 -6.05
N ALA A 132 -8.66 -5.68 -6.03
CA ALA A 132 -9.76 -6.36 -5.36
C ALA A 132 -10.01 -7.76 -5.95
N GLN A 133 -9.98 -7.88 -7.27
CA GLN A 133 -10.12 -9.15 -7.97
C GLN A 133 -8.96 -10.10 -7.69
N HIS A 134 -7.71 -9.62 -7.76
CA HIS A 134 -6.52 -10.42 -7.42
C HIS A 134 -6.52 -10.87 -5.96
N ALA A 135 -7.03 -10.03 -5.08
CA ALA A 135 -7.13 -10.34 -3.66
C ALA A 135 -8.32 -11.26 -3.31
N GLY A 136 -9.15 -11.62 -4.30
CA GLY A 136 -10.29 -12.51 -4.11
C GLY A 136 -11.43 -11.86 -3.31
N LEU A 137 -11.65 -10.55 -3.45
CA LEU A 137 -12.81 -9.92 -2.83
C LEU A 137 -14.10 -10.54 -3.35
N SER A 138 -15.03 -10.74 -2.42
CA SER A 138 -16.38 -11.20 -2.77
C SER A 138 -17.13 -10.16 -3.62
N ASP A 139 -18.21 -10.60 -4.27
CA ASP A 139 -19.09 -9.70 -5.02
C ASP A 139 -19.61 -8.54 -4.19
N MET A 140 -19.91 -8.76 -2.91
CA MET A 140 -20.25 -7.71 -1.96
C MET A 140 -19.12 -6.70 -1.82
N GLY A 141 -17.87 -7.16 -1.70
CA GLY A 141 -16.69 -6.29 -1.63
C GLY A 141 -16.51 -5.43 -2.88
N LEU A 142 -16.79 -5.98 -4.07
CA LEU A 142 -16.74 -5.24 -5.33
C LEU A 142 -17.84 -4.17 -5.43
N ILE A 143 -19.05 -4.47 -4.97
CA ILE A 143 -20.16 -3.49 -4.91
C ILE A 143 -19.81 -2.36 -3.95
N MET A 144 -19.27 -2.67 -2.76
CA MET A 144 -18.82 -1.67 -1.79
C MET A 144 -17.69 -0.80 -2.36
N LEU A 145 -16.84 -1.37 -3.21
CA LEU A 145 -15.80 -0.61 -3.92
C LEU A 145 -16.43 0.43 -4.86
N GLU A 146 -17.46 0.07 -5.60
CA GLU A 146 -18.17 1.00 -6.49
C GLU A 146 -18.83 2.15 -5.71
N VAL A 147 -19.41 1.84 -4.56
CA VAL A 147 -19.97 2.86 -3.65
C VAL A 147 -18.88 3.79 -3.13
N SER A 148 -17.72 3.25 -2.72
CA SER A 148 -16.62 4.05 -2.18
C SER A 148 -16.04 5.05 -3.19
N TYR A 149 -16.11 4.74 -4.49
CA TYR A 149 -15.73 5.64 -5.59
C TYR A 149 -16.89 6.52 -6.09
N GLY A 150 -18.07 6.46 -5.45
CA GLY A 150 -19.24 7.24 -5.85
C GLY A 150 -19.82 6.85 -7.21
N ARG A 151 -19.52 5.64 -7.70
CA ARG A 151 -20.05 5.11 -8.97
C ARG A 151 -21.42 4.47 -8.81
N MET A 152 -21.78 4.11 -7.58
CA MET A 152 -23.05 3.55 -7.19
C MET A 152 -23.53 4.21 -5.89
N THR A 153 -24.84 4.45 -5.77
CA THR A 153 -25.41 4.91 -4.49
C THR A 153 -25.61 3.72 -3.54
N ALA A 154 -25.71 3.99 -2.25
CA ALA A 154 -25.99 2.93 -1.26
C ALA A 154 -27.29 2.18 -1.57
N GLU A 155 -28.33 2.91 -1.99
CA GLU A 155 -29.62 2.30 -2.37
C GLU A 155 -29.50 1.36 -3.58
N GLN A 156 -28.69 1.74 -4.57
CA GLN A 156 -28.42 0.90 -5.74
C GLN A 156 -27.60 -0.34 -5.33
N ALA A 157 -26.65 -0.21 -4.41
CA ALA A 157 -25.87 -1.31 -3.88
C ALA A 157 -26.77 -2.34 -3.17
N ASP A 158 -27.65 -1.87 -2.30
CA ASP A 158 -28.60 -2.73 -1.58
C ASP A 158 -29.54 -3.47 -2.54
N ALA A 159 -30.04 -2.78 -3.58
CA ALA A 159 -30.87 -3.39 -4.62
C ALA A 159 -30.11 -4.46 -5.42
N GLU A 160 -28.85 -4.22 -5.75
CA GLU A 160 -28.01 -5.17 -6.49
C GLU A 160 -27.66 -6.39 -5.62
N LEU A 161 -27.37 -6.20 -4.34
CA LEU A 161 -27.13 -7.30 -3.39
C LEU A 161 -28.37 -8.19 -3.27
N ALA A 162 -29.55 -7.59 -3.10
CA ALA A 162 -30.82 -8.33 -3.03
C ALA A 162 -31.10 -9.14 -4.31
N ARG A 163 -30.79 -8.59 -5.49
CA ARG A 163 -30.91 -9.32 -6.77
C ARG A 163 -29.98 -10.52 -6.84
N ARG A 164 -28.72 -10.37 -6.42
CA ARG A 164 -27.73 -11.45 -6.43
C ARG A 164 -28.10 -12.56 -5.46
N GLU A 165 -28.59 -12.22 -4.29
CA GLU A 165 -29.09 -13.19 -3.31
C GLU A 165 -30.26 -14.00 -3.88
N GLN A 166 -31.22 -13.35 -4.55
CA GLN A 166 -32.32 -14.02 -5.20
C GLN A 166 -31.85 -14.95 -6.33
N GLN A 167 -30.87 -14.52 -7.13
CA GLN A 167 -30.30 -15.35 -8.19
C GLN A 167 -29.59 -16.58 -7.64
N ALA A 168 -28.79 -16.40 -6.58
CA ALA A 168 -28.09 -17.49 -5.91
C ALA A 168 -29.06 -18.50 -5.29
N ALA A 169 -30.15 -18.03 -4.68
CA ALA A 169 -31.22 -18.89 -4.16
C ALA A 169 -31.93 -19.66 -5.27
N ALA A 170 -32.22 -19.02 -6.41
CA ALA A 170 -32.83 -19.67 -7.55
C ALA A 170 -31.93 -20.74 -8.18
N GLN A 171 -30.64 -20.47 -8.30
CA GLN A 171 -29.66 -21.44 -8.81
C GLN A 171 -29.50 -22.65 -7.89
N SER A 172 -29.45 -22.42 -6.58
CA SER A 172 -29.36 -23.51 -5.60
C SER A 172 -30.63 -24.39 -5.57
N ALA A 173 -31.79 -23.83 -5.85
CA ALA A 173 -33.05 -24.58 -5.96
C ALA A 173 -33.13 -25.44 -7.24
N GLN A 174 -32.44 -25.05 -8.33
CA GLN A 174 -32.43 -25.79 -9.60
C GLN A 174 -31.37 -26.90 -9.66
N ALA A 175 -30.32 -26.82 -8.86
CA ALA A 175 -29.22 -27.78 -8.87
C ALA A 175 -29.62 -29.23 -8.56
N PRO A 176 -30.49 -29.52 -7.57
CA PRO A 176 -30.90 -30.91 -7.28
C PRO A 176 -31.76 -31.56 -8.37
N ILE A 177 -32.48 -30.80 -9.20
CA ILE A 177 -33.33 -31.34 -10.28
C ILE A 177 -32.49 -31.82 -11.45
N ALA A 178 -31.40 -31.12 -11.77
CA ALA A 178 -30.48 -31.51 -12.84
C ALA A 178 -29.69 -32.78 -12.52
N ALA A 179 -29.36 -33.04 -11.26
CA ALA A 179 -28.68 -34.25 -10.82
C ALA A 179 -29.60 -35.48 -10.86
N GLN A 180 -30.92 -35.33 -10.68
CA GLN A 180 -31.90 -36.41 -10.75
C GLN A 180 -32.30 -36.82 -12.16
N LEU A 181 -32.02 -36.00 -13.17
CA LEU A 181 -32.36 -36.28 -14.59
C LEU A 181 -31.16 -36.90 -15.34
N ALA A 182 -30.01 -37.05 -14.71
CA ALA A 182 -28.78 -37.60 -15.29
C ALA A 182 -28.51 -39.06 -14.93
N ASP A 183 -29.33 -39.68 -14.08
CA ASP A 183 -29.40 -41.11 -13.77
C ASP A 183 -30.56 -41.76 -14.53
#